data_10516f5d9cb8d0ebf7e9febefdb384de
#
_entry.id   10516f5d9cb8d0ebf7e9febefdb384de
#
_cell.length_a   1.000
_cell.length_b   1.000
_cell.length_c   1.000
_cell.angle_alpha   90.00
_cell.angle_beta   90.00
_cell.angle_gamma   90.00
#
_symmetry.space_group_name_H-M   'P 1'
#
loop_
_entity.id
_entity.type
_entity.pdbx_description
1 polymer ?
#
loop_
_entity_poly.entity_id
_entity_poly.type
_entity_poly.pdbx_seq_one_letter_code
_entity_poly.pdbx_strand_id
1 'polypeptide(L)'
;EICACLVGSEMCIRDSIWDWVEQGLVKKDAQGRTYWAYGGDFEPAGEHNDAAFCCNGIVNPDRTLKPAALECKYVFQPVEFTASDLAAGKIAVRNRNFFAGTERYDFTWEISTDKGVLQHGSFEVPPTAAGCRAEAAIAFRPFKPEPGAEYLLRVQAREKRRTPYAEAGYAAAEEQFALPVYKEPVRSAPKGRASVAQDDEFIVLSAAGSRTEIDRRSGYVVSHSVRGRKLISAPLRPNFWRASTDNDWRGWRVGKIAGCWKEAPERLQTVSVRIDESAGSVTVEKAIPDSVRLTLTYTLDGAGALAVDYKLDISDRMPEPLRVGLQTCVPNTLERIA
;
A
#
# COMPACT_ATOMS: atom_id res chain seq x y z
N GLU A 1 -0.23 -18.07 -4.39
CA GLU A 1 -1.54 -18.06 -5.13
C GLU A 1 -1.40 -18.38 -6.62
N ILE A 2 -0.31 -18.04 -7.30
CA ILE A 2 -0.07 -18.48 -8.69
C ILE A 2 -0.06 -20.01 -8.77
N CYS A 3 0.45 -20.70 -7.76
CA CYS A 3 0.41 -22.16 -7.68
C CYS A 3 -1.00 -22.73 -7.48
N ALA A 4 -1.93 -22.00 -6.87
CA ALA A 4 -3.29 -22.51 -6.63
C ALA A 4 -4.12 -22.67 -7.92
N CYS A 5 -3.81 -21.89 -8.95
CA CYS A 5 -4.45 -22.04 -10.29
C CYS A 5 -3.92 -23.22 -11.10
N LEU A 6 -2.76 -23.76 -10.71
CA LEU A 6 -2.08 -24.87 -11.39
C LEU A 6 -2.27 -26.21 -10.69
N VAL A 7 -2.75 -26.21 -9.44
CA VAL A 7 -3.06 -27.40 -8.67
C VAL A 7 -4.40 -27.98 -9.10
N GLY A 8 -4.37 -28.87 -10.05
CA GLY A 8 -5.57 -29.58 -10.55
C GLY A 8 -5.55 -29.89 -12.04
N SER A 9 -4.57 -29.37 -12.79
CA SER A 9 -4.32 -29.86 -14.15
C SER A 9 -2.94 -30.50 -14.18
N GLU A 10 -2.89 -31.80 -14.33
CA GLU A 10 -1.65 -32.55 -14.51
C GLU A 10 -0.88 -32.15 -15.79
N MET A 11 -1.37 -31.15 -16.51
CA MET A 11 -0.82 -30.66 -17.77
C MET A 11 0.21 -29.53 -17.61
N CYS A 12 0.29 -28.84 -16.46
CA CYS A 12 1.22 -27.74 -16.22
C CYS A 12 2.36 -28.14 -15.28
N ILE A 13 3.31 -28.93 -15.77
CA ILE A 13 4.51 -29.33 -15.02
C ILE A 13 5.59 -28.23 -15.03
N ARG A 14 5.47 -27.22 -15.89
CA ARG A 14 6.43 -26.12 -16.05
C ARG A 14 5.68 -24.85 -16.31
N ASP A 15 6.16 -23.80 -15.66
CA ASP A 15 5.70 -22.44 -15.89
C ASP A 15 6.91 -21.51 -16.08
N SER A 16 6.71 -20.47 -16.90
CA SER A 16 7.76 -19.52 -17.22
C SER A 16 7.21 -18.10 -17.15
N ILE A 17 7.98 -17.21 -16.58
CA ILE A 17 7.65 -15.78 -16.55
C ILE A 17 7.95 -15.20 -17.95
N TRP A 18 6.94 -14.70 -18.60
CA TRP A 18 7.06 -13.96 -19.84
C TRP A 18 6.72 -12.48 -19.58
N ASP A 19 7.68 -11.57 -19.52
CA ASP A 19 9.07 -11.64 -19.92
C ASP A 19 10.00 -11.26 -18.74
N TRP A 20 11.30 -11.57 -18.86
CA TRP A 20 12.27 -11.16 -17.83
C TRP A 20 12.57 -9.67 -17.94
N VAL A 21 13.05 -9.21 -19.09
CA VAL A 21 13.38 -7.81 -19.36
C VAL A 21 12.41 -7.24 -20.38
N GLU A 22 11.87 -6.06 -20.11
CA GLU A 22 11.04 -5.35 -21.08
C GLU A 22 11.77 -5.06 -22.38
N GLN A 23 11.03 -5.09 -23.48
CA GLN A 23 11.52 -4.95 -24.85
C GLN A 23 11.58 -3.47 -25.31
N GLY A 24 11.43 -2.51 -24.40
CA GLY A 24 11.45 -1.08 -24.72
C GLY A 24 12.82 -0.61 -25.26
N LEU A 25 12.79 0.25 -26.25
CA LEU A 25 13.96 0.88 -26.86
C LEU A 25 14.01 2.37 -26.53
N VAL A 26 15.22 2.92 -26.34
CA VAL A 26 15.37 4.34 -26.04
C VAL A 26 14.96 5.20 -27.22
N LYS A 27 14.02 6.13 -27.01
CA LYS A 27 13.59 7.13 -27.98
C LYS A 27 13.44 8.52 -27.32
N LYS A 28 13.51 9.57 -28.09
CA LYS A 28 13.25 10.94 -27.61
C LYS A 28 11.97 11.47 -28.22
N ASP A 29 11.16 12.15 -27.41
CA ASP A 29 9.98 12.87 -27.90
C ASP A 29 10.35 14.20 -28.58
N ALA A 30 9.34 14.92 -29.07
CA ALA A 30 9.52 16.21 -29.73
C ALA A 30 10.11 17.31 -28.83
N GLN A 31 10.05 17.14 -27.51
CA GLN A 31 10.64 18.01 -26.49
C GLN A 31 12.03 17.55 -26.04
N GLY A 32 12.59 16.48 -26.67
CA GLY A 32 13.89 15.93 -26.34
C GLY A 32 13.93 15.06 -25.07
N ARG A 33 12.79 14.73 -24.47
CA ARG A 33 12.70 13.88 -23.28
C ARG A 33 12.86 12.41 -23.68
N THR A 34 13.70 11.69 -22.98
CA THR A 34 13.91 10.25 -23.19
C THR A 34 12.76 9.44 -22.62
N TYR A 35 12.31 8.45 -23.39
CA TYR A 35 11.31 7.47 -22.96
C TYR A 35 11.58 6.09 -23.58
N TRP A 36 10.95 5.06 -23.04
CA TRP A 36 11.00 3.71 -23.57
C TRP A 36 9.89 3.54 -24.62
N ALA A 37 10.29 3.40 -25.85
CA ALA A 37 9.40 3.26 -26.99
C ALA A 37 9.20 1.79 -27.35
N TYR A 38 8.04 1.44 -27.88
CA TYR A 38 7.70 0.10 -28.33
C TYR A 38 6.65 0.14 -29.43
N GLY A 39 6.52 -0.95 -30.20
CA GLY A 39 5.48 -1.21 -31.20
C GLY A 39 5.12 0.04 -32.00
N GLY A 40 3.89 0.53 -31.85
CA GLY A 40 3.34 1.68 -32.58
C GLY A 40 4.10 3.01 -32.47
N ASP A 41 5.10 3.11 -31.57
CA ASP A 41 6.00 4.27 -31.55
C ASP A 41 6.98 4.31 -32.73
N PHE A 42 7.16 3.20 -33.45
CA PHE A 42 8.09 3.07 -34.56
C PHE A 42 7.40 2.88 -35.91
N GLU A 43 6.11 2.58 -35.93
CA GLU A 43 5.36 2.27 -37.13
C GLU A 43 4.53 3.46 -37.60
N PRO A 44 4.27 3.59 -38.93
CA PRO A 44 3.37 4.60 -39.46
C PRO A 44 1.96 4.47 -38.87
N ALA A 45 1.27 5.59 -38.74
CA ALA A 45 -0.10 5.61 -38.25
C ALA A 45 -1.03 4.77 -39.16
N GLY A 46 -1.74 3.81 -38.57
CA GLY A 46 -2.68 2.94 -39.25
C GLY A 46 -2.13 1.57 -39.62
N GLU A 47 -0.84 1.30 -39.41
CA GLU A 47 -0.29 -0.04 -39.54
C GLU A 47 -0.65 -0.91 -38.34
N HIS A 48 -0.79 -2.23 -38.59
CA HIS A 48 -1.09 -3.20 -37.56
C HIS A 48 0.14 -3.41 -36.66
N ASN A 49 -0.05 -3.25 -35.36
CA ASN A 49 0.95 -3.57 -34.34
C ASN A 49 0.27 -4.07 -33.06
N ASP A 50 1.03 -4.68 -32.17
CA ASP A 50 0.50 -5.22 -30.92
C ASP A 50 0.29 -4.17 -29.82
N ALA A 51 0.40 -2.90 -30.16
CA ALA A 51 0.20 -1.77 -29.25
C ALA A 51 0.98 -1.96 -27.91
N ALA A 52 0.27 -2.05 -26.79
CA ALA A 52 0.87 -2.19 -25.47
C ALA A 52 1.32 -3.62 -25.11
N PHE A 53 1.23 -4.59 -26.03
CA PHE A 53 1.51 -6.01 -25.71
C PHE A 53 3.00 -6.37 -25.75
N CYS A 54 3.91 -5.49 -25.51
CA CYS A 54 5.35 -5.78 -25.54
C CYS A 54 6.12 -5.34 -24.29
N CYS A 55 5.48 -4.71 -23.32
CA CYS A 55 6.15 -4.28 -22.08
C CYS A 55 5.79 -5.20 -20.90
N ASN A 56 6.06 -6.50 -21.06
CA ASN A 56 5.66 -7.56 -20.12
C ASN A 56 6.75 -7.89 -19.07
N GLY A 57 7.94 -7.33 -19.20
CA GLY A 57 9.08 -7.66 -18.36
C GLY A 57 8.89 -7.32 -16.89
N ILE A 58 9.44 -8.14 -16.01
CA ILE A 58 9.54 -7.85 -14.57
C ILE A 58 10.74 -6.95 -14.23
N VAL A 59 11.60 -6.70 -15.20
CA VAL A 59 12.75 -5.80 -15.15
C VAL A 59 12.62 -4.77 -16.27
N ASN A 60 12.88 -3.51 -15.97
CA ASN A 60 12.83 -2.43 -16.96
C ASN A 60 13.89 -2.58 -18.05
N PRO A 61 13.76 -1.92 -19.22
CA PRO A 61 14.75 -2.00 -20.30
C PRO A 61 16.17 -1.58 -19.87
N ASP A 62 16.30 -0.66 -18.92
CA ASP A 62 17.57 -0.20 -18.34
C ASP A 62 18.11 -1.12 -17.22
N ARG A 63 17.47 -2.25 -16.99
CA ARG A 63 17.78 -3.24 -15.95
C ARG A 63 17.45 -2.82 -14.53
N THR A 64 16.77 -1.72 -14.31
CA THR A 64 16.20 -1.40 -12.99
C THR A 64 15.08 -2.37 -12.66
N LEU A 65 14.96 -2.76 -11.38
CA LEU A 65 14.00 -3.75 -10.95
C LEU A 65 12.61 -3.12 -10.82
N LYS A 66 11.60 -3.82 -11.33
CA LYS A 66 10.21 -3.54 -11.01
C LYS A 66 9.81 -4.21 -9.68
N PRO A 67 8.72 -3.79 -9.04
CA PRO A 67 8.20 -4.48 -7.85
C PRO A 67 7.98 -5.98 -8.07
N ALA A 68 7.55 -6.40 -9.26
CA ALA A 68 7.38 -7.81 -9.61
C ALA A 68 8.67 -8.63 -9.54
N ALA A 69 9.83 -8.03 -9.87
CA ALA A 69 11.12 -8.72 -9.73
C ALA A 69 11.51 -8.93 -8.26
N LEU A 70 11.16 -7.97 -7.39
CA LEU A 70 11.38 -8.10 -5.95
C LEU A 70 10.46 -9.19 -5.35
N GLU A 71 9.21 -9.24 -5.78
CA GLU A 71 8.29 -10.31 -5.41
C GLU A 71 8.78 -11.68 -5.88
N CYS A 72 9.27 -11.80 -7.12
CA CYS A 72 9.89 -13.03 -7.62
C CYS A 72 11.08 -13.46 -6.76
N LYS A 73 11.94 -12.53 -6.33
CA LYS A 73 13.04 -12.82 -5.41
C LYS A 73 12.51 -13.43 -4.11
N TYR A 74 11.47 -12.85 -3.54
CA TYR A 74 10.86 -13.33 -2.30
C TYR A 74 10.22 -14.72 -2.48
N VAL A 75 9.41 -14.92 -3.51
CA VAL A 75 8.72 -16.19 -3.77
C VAL A 75 9.70 -17.34 -4.07
N PHE A 76 10.78 -17.05 -4.80
CA PHE A 76 11.78 -18.07 -5.20
C PHE A 76 12.97 -18.18 -4.24
N GLN A 77 12.94 -17.54 -3.10
CA GLN A 77 14.04 -17.60 -2.14
C GLN A 77 14.35 -19.05 -1.71
N PRO A 78 15.65 -19.38 -1.53
CA PRO A 78 16.09 -20.76 -1.25
C PRO A 78 15.90 -21.20 0.20
N VAL A 79 15.54 -20.29 1.09
CA VAL A 79 15.26 -20.54 2.51
C VAL A 79 13.94 -19.89 2.87
N GLU A 80 13.07 -20.61 3.53
CA GLU A 80 11.79 -20.12 4.04
C GLU A 80 11.85 -20.04 5.56
N PHE A 81 11.39 -18.92 6.10
CA PHE A 81 11.26 -18.71 7.53
C PHE A 81 9.79 -18.69 7.91
N THR A 82 9.42 -19.36 8.97
CA THR A 82 8.08 -19.34 9.54
C THR A 82 8.12 -19.14 11.04
N ALA A 83 7.16 -18.41 11.59
CA ALA A 83 7.04 -18.21 13.02
C ALA A 83 6.63 -19.53 13.71
N SER A 84 7.36 -19.91 14.77
CA SER A 84 6.97 -21.00 15.67
C SER A 84 6.48 -20.43 17.00
N ASP A 85 7.27 -19.59 17.66
CA ASP A 85 6.92 -18.84 18.88
C ASP A 85 7.75 -17.55 18.91
N LEU A 86 7.20 -16.48 18.34
CA LEU A 86 7.89 -15.19 18.26
C LEU A 86 8.13 -14.54 19.63
N ALA A 87 7.26 -14.81 20.62
CA ALA A 87 7.45 -14.28 21.96
C ALA A 87 8.69 -14.89 22.63
N ALA A 88 8.98 -16.17 22.35
CA ALA A 88 10.17 -16.87 22.78
C ALA A 88 11.35 -16.77 21.79
N GLY A 89 11.22 -15.99 20.71
CA GLY A 89 12.24 -15.87 19.68
C GLY A 89 12.44 -17.14 18.84
N LYS A 90 11.44 -18.02 18.74
CA LYS A 90 11.55 -19.27 17.98
C LYS A 90 10.97 -19.13 16.58
N ILE A 91 11.75 -19.59 15.60
CA ILE A 91 11.36 -19.65 14.20
C ILE A 91 11.73 -21.02 13.62
N ALA A 92 11.00 -21.43 12.61
CA ALA A 92 11.36 -22.59 11.81
C ALA A 92 11.99 -22.14 10.49
N VAL A 93 13.04 -22.85 10.10
CA VAL A 93 13.82 -22.61 8.89
C VAL A 93 13.69 -23.83 8.00
N ARG A 94 13.12 -23.64 6.82
CA ARG A 94 13.00 -24.69 5.80
C ARG A 94 14.01 -24.44 4.69
N ASN A 95 14.85 -25.42 4.43
CA ASN A 95 15.75 -25.40 3.30
C ASN A 95 14.99 -25.78 2.00
N ARG A 96 14.80 -24.83 1.10
CA ARG A 96 14.14 -25.02 -0.20
C ARG A 96 15.13 -25.30 -1.34
N ASN A 97 16.45 -25.37 -1.05
CA ASN A 97 17.41 -25.86 -2.05
C ASN A 97 17.14 -27.31 -2.40
N PHE A 98 17.55 -27.72 -3.60
CA PHE A 98 17.42 -29.10 -4.07
C PHE A 98 18.63 -29.96 -3.70
N PHE A 99 19.82 -29.39 -3.61
CA PHE A 99 21.08 -30.12 -3.46
C PHE A 99 21.98 -29.59 -2.35
N ALA A 100 21.83 -28.33 -1.95
CA ALA A 100 22.72 -27.68 -0.98
C ALA A 100 22.07 -27.64 0.42
N GLY A 101 22.88 -27.81 1.46
CA GLY A 101 22.49 -27.60 2.85
C GLY A 101 22.49 -26.10 3.23
N THR A 102 22.01 -25.82 4.44
CA THR A 102 21.94 -24.44 4.98
C THR A 102 23.27 -23.90 5.47
N GLU A 103 24.30 -24.72 5.60
CA GLU A 103 25.64 -24.36 6.11
C GLU A 103 26.37 -23.33 5.22
N ARG A 104 25.88 -23.12 4.02
CA ARG A 104 26.39 -22.07 3.11
C ARG A 104 25.96 -20.67 3.50
N TYR A 105 24.98 -20.51 4.40
CA TYR A 105 24.43 -19.22 4.80
C TYR A 105 24.86 -18.82 6.21
N ASP A 106 25.08 -17.53 6.41
CA ASP A 106 25.06 -16.87 7.71
C ASP A 106 23.65 -16.37 7.97
N PHE A 107 23.15 -16.60 9.20
CA PHE A 107 21.82 -16.16 9.57
C PHE A 107 21.90 -14.94 10.48
N THR A 108 21.20 -13.89 10.10
CA THR A 108 21.15 -12.62 10.83
C THR A 108 19.73 -12.22 11.15
N TRP A 109 19.56 -11.43 12.18
CA TRP A 109 18.28 -10.88 12.58
C TRP A 109 18.40 -9.42 12.97
N GLU A 110 17.28 -8.70 12.88
CA GLU A 110 17.16 -7.30 13.24
C GLU A 110 15.75 -7.06 13.80
N ILE A 111 15.66 -6.35 14.93
CA ILE A 111 14.39 -5.80 15.42
C ILE A 111 14.39 -4.30 15.12
N SER A 112 13.36 -3.82 14.44
CA SER A 112 13.20 -2.43 14.05
C SER A 112 11.81 -1.90 14.38
N THR A 113 11.71 -0.57 14.41
CA THR A 113 10.47 0.21 14.49
C THR A 113 10.51 1.27 13.39
N ASP A 114 9.47 2.09 13.28
CA ASP A 114 9.45 3.31 12.46
C ASP A 114 10.59 4.30 12.77
N LYS A 115 11.17 4.22 13.97
CA LYS A 115 12.31 5.05 14.42
C LYS A 115 13.68 4.48 14.05
N GLY A 116 13.74 3.25 13.54
CA GLY A 116 14.94 2.57 13.12
C GLY A 116 15.21 1.27 13.86
N VAL A 117 16.45 0.79 13.73
CA VAL A 117 16.90 -0.49 14.31
C VAL A 117 17.11 -0.37 15.81
N LEU A 118 16.43 -1.25 16.56
CA LEU A 118 16.53 -1.35 18.02
C LEU A 118 17.63 -2.32 18.43
N GLN A 119 17.65 -3.50 17.83
CA GLN A 119 18.62 -4.58 18.12
C GLN A 119 18.91 -5.35 16.84
N HIS A 120 20.08 -5.93 16.74
CA HIS A 120 20.46 -6.83 15.67
C HIS A 120 21.48 -7.87 16.16
N GLY A 121 21.65 -8.95 15.40
CA GLY A 121 22.61 -9.99 15.71
C GLY A 121 22.61 -11.13 14.70
N SER A 122 23.28 -12.20 15.05
CA SER A 122 23.27 -13.47 14.33
C SER A 122 22.61 -14.56 15.17
N PHE A 123 22.22 -15.64 14.51
CA PHE A 123 21.69 -16.83 15.17
C PHE A 123 22.13 -18.09 14.41
N GLU A 124 22.14 -19.21 15.12
CA GLU A 124 22.56 -20.48 14.54
C GLU A 124 21.34 -21.28 14.05
N VAL A 125 21.47 -21.83 12.86
CA VAL A 125 20.53 -22.80 12.31
C VAL A 125 21.28 -24.13 12.20
N PRO A 126 20.78 -25.24 12.80
CA PRO A 126 21.40 -26.55 12.62
C PRO A 126 21.58 -26.88 11.13
N PRO A 127 22.69 -27.56 10.75
CA PRO A 127 22.88 -28.01 9.38
C PRO A 127 21.62 -28.73 8.86
N THR A 128 20.98 -28.18 7.86
CA THR A 128 19.68 -28.67 7.38
C THR A 128 19.80 -29.06 5.91
N ALA A 129 19.60 -30.33 5.62
CA ALA A 129 19.69 -30.86 4.27
C ALA A 129 18.60 -30.27 3.36
N ALA A 130 18.79 -30.41 2.05
CA ALA A 130 17.83 -30.01 1.03
C ALA A 130 16.42 -30.55 1.31
N GLY A 131 15.41 -29.74 1.23
CA GLY A 131 13.99 -30.09 1.47
C GLY A 131 13.62 -30.24 2.95
N CYS A 132 14.58 -30.26 3.88
CA CYS A 132 14.35 -30.45 5.32
C CYS A 132 14.06 -29.13 6.05
N ARG A 133 13.64 -29.26 7.33
CA ARG A 133 13.28 -28.17 8.23
C ARG A 133 14.02 -28.31 9.56
N ALA A 134 14.39 -27.21 10.16
CA ALA A 134 14.95 -27.13 11.49
C ALA A 134 14.32 -25.99 12.29
N GLU A 135 14.30 -26.12 13.62
CA GLU A 135 13.95 -25.02 14.52
C GLU A 135 15.22 -24.24 14.90
N ALA A 136 15.09 -22.93 15.01
CA ALA A 136 16.15 -22.04 15.45
C ALA A 136 15.61 -21.05 16.47
N ALA A 137 16.50 -20.59 17.36
CA ALA A 137 16.18 -19.61 18.38
C ALA A 137 16.98 -18.32 18.17
N ILE A 138 16.29 -17.20 18.26
CA ILE A 138 16.85 -15.86 18.19
C ILE A 138 16.90 -15.29 19.60
N ALA A 139 18.10 -15.03 20.10
CA ALA A 139 18.32 -14.45 21.42
C ALA A 139 18.36 -12.92 21.32
N PHE A 140 17.25 -12.26 21.50
CA PHE A 140 17.18 -10.81 21.68
C PHE A 140 16.96 -10.44 23.15
N ARG A 141 17.42 -9.24 23.52
CA ARG A 141 17.25 -8.73 24.89
C ARG A 141 15.81 -8.26 25.09
N PRO A 142 15.19 -8.55 26.26
CA PRO A 142 13.90 -7.97 26.60
C PRO A 142 13.93 -6.44 26.49
N PHE A 143 12.89 -5.86 25.96
CA PHE A 143 12.71 -4.41 25.86
C PHE A 143 11.29 -4.02 26.26
N LYS A 144 11.13 -2.76 26.66
CA LYS A 144 9.82 -2.22 27.04
C LYS A 144 9.16 -1.59 25.82
N PRO A 145 7.99 -2.10 25.38
CA PRO A 145 7.29 -1.53 24.24
C PRO A 145 6.85 -0.08 24.48
N GLU A 146 7.11 0.77 23.52
CA GLU A 146 6.55 2.12 23.48
C GLU A 146 5.09 2.07 23.01
N PRO A 147 4.20 2.92 23.57
CA PRO A 147 2.81 2.98 23.13
C PRO A 147 2.69 3.38 21.66
N GLY A 148 1.95 2.59 20.88
CA GLY A 148 1.70 2.82 19.45
C GLY A 148 2.82 2.40 18.51
N ALA A 149 3.97 1.90 19.02
CA ALA A 149 5.06 1.41 18.18
C ALA A 149 4.82 -0.05 17.77
N GLU A 150 5.01 -0.35 16.49
CA GLU A 150 5.12 -1.70 15.98
C GLU A 150 6.58 -2.14 15.98
N TYR A 151 6.81 -3.41 16.35
CA TYR A 151 8.14 -4.01 16.40
C TYR A 151 8.20 -5.13 15.38
N LEU A 152 9.12 -5.00 14.43
CA LEU A 152 9.29 -5.93 13.34
C LEU A 152 10.61 -6.70 13.52
N LEU A 153 10.52 -8.02 13.54
CA LEU A 153 11.67 -8.91 13.50
C LEU A 153 11.93 -9.30 12.04
N ARG A 154 13.03 -8.83 11.48
CA ARG A 154 13.53 -9.23 10.17
C ARG A 154 14.60 -10.30 10.36
N VAL A 155 14.52 -11.39 9.61
CA VAL A 155 15.50 -12.47 9.58
C VAL A 155 16.02 -12.66 8.16
N GLN A 156 17.30 -13.00 8.03
CA GLN A 156 17.93 -13.15 6.72
C GLN A 156 18.87 -14.35 6.70
N ALA A 157 18.90 -15.04 5.55
CA ALA A 157 19.95 -15.99 5.18
C ALA A 157 20.89 -15.31 4.17
N ARG A 158 22.16 -15.12 4.54
CA ARG A 158 23.16 -14.40 3.75
C ARG A 158 24.21 -15.37 3.24
N GLU A 159 24.60 -15.24 1.95
CA GLU A 159 25.67 -16.04 1.38
C GLU A 159 27.00 -15.82 2.14
N LYS A 160 27.59 -16.87 2.68
CA LYS A 160 28.91 -16.80 3.36
C LYS A 160 30.04 -16.43 2.41
N ARG A 161 29.93 -16.85 1.17
CA ARG A 161 30.99 -16.70 0.15
C ARG A 161 30.44 -16.10 -1.11
N ARG A 162 31.30 -15.46 -1.89
CA ARG A 162 30.97 -15.04 -3.22
C ARG A 162 30.54 -16.25 -4.08
N THR A 163 29.47 -16.07 -4.82
CA THR A 163 28.97 -17.00 -5.84
C THR A 163 29.08 -16.37 -7.23
N PRO A 164 28.84 -17.10 -8.34
CA PRO A 164 28.84 -16.50 -9.68
C PRO A 164 27.78 -15.41 -9.87
N TYR A 165 26.75 -15.35 -9.03
CA TYR A 165 25.59 -14.45 -9.15
C TYR A 165 25.43 -13.48 -7.97
N ALA A 166 26.20 -13.63 -6.89
CA ALA A 166 26.08 -12.78 -5.71
C ALA A 166 27.39 -12.64 -4.94
N GLU A 167 27.62 -11.48 -4.36
CA GLU A 167 28.76 -11.24 -3.45
C GLU A 167 28.51 -11.88 -2.07
N ALA A 168 29.57 -12.09 -1.30
CA ALA A 168 29.48 -12.51 0.10
C ALA A 168 28.63 -11.49 0.88
N GLY A 169 27.79 -11.99 1.79
CA GLY A 169 26.85 -11.16 2.54
C GLY A 169 25.54 -10.82 1.82
N TYR A 170 25.36 -11.24 0.56
CA TYR A 170 24.09 -11.07 -0.13
C TYR A 170 22.96 -11.79 0.57
N ALA A 171 21.84 -11.10 0.87
CA ALA A 171 20.65 -11.71 1.45
C ALA A 171 19.92 -12.55 0.39
N ALA A 172 20.16 -13.86 0.42
CA ALA A 172 19.53 -14.82 -0.49
C ALA A 172 18.07 -15.09 -0.12
N ALA A 173 17.72 -14.99 1.16
CA ALA A 173 16.36 -15.10 1.68
C ALA A 173 16.15 -14.16 2.86
N GLU A 174 14.91 -13.69 3.02
CA GLU A 174 14.52 -12.86 4.14
C GLU A 174 13.02 -13.00 4.46
N GLU A 175 12.68 -12.74 5.74
CA GLU A 175 11.31 -12.69 6.22
C GLU A 175 11.18 -11.63 7.30
N GLN A 176 9.98 -11.08 7.45
CA GLN A 176 9.67 -10.09 8.46
C GLN A 176 8.42 -10.50 9.25
N PHE A 177 8.55 -10.50 10.57
CA PHE A 177 7.48 -10.85 11.48
C PHE A 177 7.12 -9.67 12.38
N ALA A 178 5.84 -9.41 12.58
CA ALA A 178 5.41 -8.52 13.65
C ALA A 178 5.55 -9.23 14.99
N LEU A 179 6.33 -8.65 15.91
CA LEU A 179 6.46 -9.21 17.26
C LEU A 179 5.17 -8.96 18.06
N PRO A 180 4.71 -9.94 18.88
CA PRO A 180 3.48 -9.83 19.65
C PRO A 180 3.66 -8.98 20.92
N VAL A 181 4.25 -7.80 20.77
CA VAL A 181 4.61 -6.89 21.89
C VAL A 181 4.00 -5.50 21.72
N TYR A 182 2.91 -5.39 20.95
CA TYR A 182 2.22 -4.12 20.74
C TYR A 182 1.61 -3.60 22.04
N LYS A 183 1.76 -2.30 22.29
CA LYS A 183 1.13 -1.58 23.38
C LYS A 183 0.28 -0.46 22.81
N GLU A 184 -1.01 -0.48 23.14
CA GLU A 184 -1.93 0.57 22.71
C GLU A 184 -1.43 1.98 23.08
N PRO A 185 -1.51 2.94 22.15
CA PRO A 185 -1.21 4.32 22.47
C PRO A 185 -2.23 4.84 23.49
N VAL A 186 -1.72 5.47 24.53
CA VAL A 186 -2.59 6.18 25.49
C VAL A 186 -3.14 7.41 24.75
N ARG A 187 -4.33 7.29 24.18
CA ARG A 187 -5.08 8.43 23.68
C ARG A 187 -5.71 9.11 24.89
N SER A 188 -5.06 10.16 25.42
CA SER A 188 -5.77 11.08 26.30
C SER A 188 -6.89 11.71 25.48
N ALA A 189 -8.13 11.60 25.96
CA ALA A 189 -9.22 12.33 25.33
C ALA A 189 -8.82 13.82 25.27
N PRO A 190 -8.87 14.46 24.10
CA PRO A 190 -8.48 15.84 23.97
C PRO A 190 -9.37 16.71 24.88
N LYS A 191 -8.77 17.53 25.71
CA LYS A 191 -9.49 18.48 26.54
C LYS A 191 -10.04 19.60 25.65
N GLY A 192 -11.35 19.84 25.79
CA GLY A 192 -12.02 20.86 24.98
C GLY A 192 -12.65 20.32 23.70
N ARG A 193 -13.30 21.20 22.99
CA ARG A 193 -13.99 20.93 21.72
C ARG A 193 -13.71 22.03 20.72
N ALA A 194 -13.94 21.78 19.46
CA ALA A 194 -13.89 22.82 18.44
C ALA A 194 -15.02 23.84 18.65
N SER A 195 -14.76 25.08 18.36
CA SER A 195 -15.80 26.08 18.10
C SER A 195 -16.36 25.87 16.71
N VAL A 196 -17.67 26.09 16.58
CA VAL A 196 -18.38 25.99 15.33
C VAL A 196 -18.90 27.40 14.97
N ALA A 197 -18.56 27.87 13.78
CA ALA A 197 -19.13 29.06 13.19
C ALA A 197 -19.72 28.70 11.83
N GLN A 198 -20.71 29.44 11.38
CA GLN A 198 -21.32 29.21 10.06
C GLN A 198 -21.80 30.52 9.44
N ASP A 199 -21.76 30.55 8.12
CA ASP A 199 -22.38 31.58 7.30
C ASP A 199 -23.21 30.91 6.17
N ASP A 200 -23.57 31.67 5.15
CA ASP A 200 -24.38 31.15 4.04
C ASP A 200 -23.59 30.18 3.14
N GLU A 201 -22.27 30.25 3.12
CA GLU A 201 -21.40 29.47 2.23
C GLU A 201 -20.67 28.33 2.98
N PHE A 202 -20.20 28.60 4.22
CA PHE A 202 -19.32 27.67 4.93
C PHE A 202 -19.78 27.34 6.35
N ILE A 203 -19.40 26.15 6.80
CA ILE A 203 -19.35 25.75 8.20
C ILE A 203 -17.88 25.64 8.57
N VAL A 204 -17.48 26.29 9.65
CA VAL A 204 -16.10 26.40 10.08
C VAL A 204 -15.91 25.77 11.45
N LEU A 205 -15.07 24.77 11.54
CA LEU A 205 -14.63 24.16 12.79
C LEU A 205 -13.24 24.72 13.14
N SER A 206 -13.03 25.16 14.40
CA SER A 206 -11.74 25.70 14.84
C SER A 206 -11.37 25.20 16.23
N ALA A 207 -10.14 24.71 16.42
CA ALA A 207 -9.58 24.29 17.69
C ALA A 207 -8.04 24.27 17.64
N ALA A 208 -7.36 24.66 18.71
CA ALA A 208 -5.90 24.54 18.92
C ALA A 208 -5.05 25.01 17.72
N GLY A 209 -5.50 26.06 17.01
CA GLY A 209 -4.82 26.57 15.80
C GLY A 209 -5.12 25.81 14.52
N SER A 210 -5.97 24.80 14.57
CA SER A 210 -6.55 24.13 13.39
C SER A 210 -7.85 24.82 12.97
N ARG A 211 -8.06 24.92 11.68
CA ARG A 211 -9.26 25.48 11.05
C ARG A 211 -9.67 24.61 9.87
N THR A 212 -10.93 24.14 9.89
CA THR A 212 -11.53 23.31 8.83
C THR A 212 -12.75 24.04 8.29
N GLU A 213 -12.81 24.21 6.99
CA GLU A 213 -13.96 24.83 6.29
C GLU A 213 -14.67 23.77 5.46
N ILE A 214 -15.98 23.67 5.65
CA ILE A 214 -16.88 22.74 4.95
C ILE A 214 -17.84 23.61 4.13
N ASP A 215 -17.81 23.41 2.82
CA ASP A 215 -18.74 24.07 1.90
C ASP A 215 -20.16 23.50 2.08
N ARG A 216 -21.12 24.35 2.37
CA ARG A 216 -22.49 23.93 2.70
C ARG A 216 -23.22 23.29 1.53
N ARG A 217 -22.92 23.70 0.31
CA ARG A 217 -23.58 23.19 -0.89
C ARG A 217 -23.08 21.79 -1.25
N SER A 218 -21.77 21.63 -1.30
CA SER A 218 -21.16 20.33 -1.64
C SER A 218 -21.06 19.38 -0.44
N GLY A 219 -21.03 19.90 0.79
CA GLY A 219 -20.83 19.11 1.98
C GLY A 219 -19.39 18.58 2.15
N TYR A 220 -18.42 19.10 1.38
CA TYR A 220 -17.05 18.66 1.45
C TYR A 220 -16.15 19.64 2.23
N VAL A 221 -15.12 19.10 2.90
CA VAL A 221 -14.05 19.92 3.43
C VAL A 221 -13.29 20.52 2.24
N VAL A 222 -13.30 21.85 2.15
CA VAL A 222 -12.65 22.60 1.07
C VAL A 222 -11.34 23.25 1.51
N SER A 223 -11.16 23.41 2.83
CA SER A 223 -9.96 23.94 3.43
C SER A 223 -9.69 23.27 4.78
N HIS A 224 -8.45 22.87 4.99
CA HIS A 224 -7.95 22.47 6.30
C HIS A 224 -6.56 23.05 6.49
N SER A 225 -6.38 23.78 7.60
CA SER A 225 -5.12 24.43 7.95
C SER A 225 -4.78 24.25 9.40
N VAL A 226 -3.48 24.17 9.70
CA VAL A 226 -2.95 24.09 11.06
C VAL A 226 -1.93 25.21 11.26
N ARG A 227 -2.15 26.07 12.24
CA ARG A 227 -1.32 27.25 12.52
C ARG A 227 -1.07 28.12 11.27
N GLY A 228 -2.14 28.31 10.48
CA GLY A 228 -2.09 29.08 9.23
C GLY A 228 -1.50 28.35 8.01
N ARG A 229 -0.92 27.15 8.17
CA ARG A 229 -0.40 26.35 7.05
C ARG A 229 -1.51 25.51 6.45
N LYS A 230 -1.81 25.71 5.18
CA LYS A 230 -2.73 24.86 4.41
C LYS A 230 -2.19 23.43 4.28
N LEU A 231 -3.04 22.44 4.57
CA LEU A 231 -2.72 21.02 4.43
C LEU A 231 -3.38 20.40 3.19
N ILE A 232 -4.49 20.97 2.71
CA ILE A 232 -5.16 20.53 1.47
C ILE A 232 -5.30 21.70 0.52
N SER A 233 -5.19 21.45 -0.77
CA SER A 233 -5.33 22.46 -1.85
C SER A 233 -6.51 22.20 -2.77
N ALA A 234 -7.23 21.09 -2.57
CA ALA A 234 -8.47 20.76 -3.26
C ALA A 234 -9.47 20.13 -2.26
N PRO A 235 -10.79 20.18 -2.56
CA PRO A 235 -11.80 19.57 -1.69
C PRO A 235 -11.54 18.09 -1.42
N LEU A 236 -11.80 17.67 -0.18
CA LEU A 236 -11.76 16.25 0.22
C LEU A 236 -13.03 15.58 -0.28
N ARG A 237 -12.92 14.85 -1.40
CA ARG A 237 -14.05 14.23 -2.10
C ARG A 237 -14.01 12.72 -2.08
N PRO A 238 -15.15 12.02 -2.14
CA PRO A 238 -15.17 10.58 -2.33
C PRO A 238 -14.52 10.19 -3.65
N ASN A 239 -13.85 9.04 -3.67
CA ASN A 239 -13.25 8.46 -4.86
C ASN A 239 -13.56 6.97 -4.92
N PHE A 240 -14.19 6.55 -6.02
CA PHE A 240 -14.59 5.17 -6.28
C PHE A 240 -13.85 4.55 -7.46
N TRP A 241 -12.93 5.29 -8.06
CA TRP A 241 -12.25 4.89 -9.29
C TRP A 241 -10.72 4.92 -9.13
N ARG A 242 -10.06 4.06 -9.88
CA ARG A 242 -8.59 4.06 -10.06
C ARG A 242 -8.24 4.02 -11.54
N ALA A 243 -7.00 4.31 -11.88
CA ALA A 243 -6.48 4.06 -13.22
C ALA A 243 -6.66 2.58 -13.58
N SER A 244 -7.16 2.34 -14.78
CA SER A 244 -7.39 0.99 -15.29
C SER A 244 -6.08 0.37 -15.76
N THR A 245 -5.91 -0.92 -15.48
CA THR A 245 -4.86 -1.75 -16.07
C THR A 245 -5.33 -2.32 -17.43
N ASP A 246 -4.42 -2.93 -18.19
CA ASP A 246 -4.80 -3.59 -19.44
C ASP A 246 -5.80 -4.73 -19.23
N ASN A 247 -5.66 -5.47 -18.12
CA ASN A 247 -6.62 -6.50 -17.73
C ASN A 247 -8.02 -5.95 -17.46
N ASP A 248 -8.10 -4.77 -16.83
CA ASP A 248 -9.37 -4.06 -16.61
C ASP A 248 -10.02 -3.68 -17.95
N TRP A 249 -9.22 -3.24 -18.91
CA TRP A 249 -9.69 -2.73 -20.20
C TRP A 249 -10.16 -3.85 -21.13
N ARG A 250 -9.29 -4.81 -21.39
CA ARG A 250 -9.50 -5.86 -22.41
C ARG A 250 -10.11 -7.12 -21.83
N GLY A 251 -9.69 -7.54 -20.63
CA GLY A 251 -10.19 -8.74 -19.96
C GLY A 251 -11.57 -8.49 -19.32
N TRP A 252 -11.59 -7.75 -18.25
CA TRP A 252 -12.79 -7.55 -17.43
C TRP A 252 -13.78 -6.52 -17.98
N ARG A 253 -13.36 -5.67 -18.91
CA ARG A 253 -14.17 -4.57 -19.46
C ARG A 253 -14.74 -3.65 -18.37
N VAL A 254 -13.94 -3.34 -17.37
CA VAL A 254 -14.33 -2.63 -16.15
C VAL A 254 -15.04 -1.31 -16.44
N GLY A 255 -14.63 -0.60 -17.50
CA GLY A 255 -15.31 0.62 -17.94
C GLY A 255 -16.78 0.43 -18.34
N LYS A 256 -17.18 -0.79 -18.78
CA LYS A 256 -18.58 -1.13 -19.07
C LYS A 256 -19.33 -1.63 -17.84
N ILE A 257 -18.67 -2.45 -17.01
CA ILE A 257 -19.31 -3.10 -15.86
C ILE A 257 -19.46 -2.12 -14.70
N ALA A 258 -18.40 -1.38 -14.38
CA ALA A 258 -18.31 -0.52 -13.20
C ALA A 258 -18.09 0.96 -13.52
N GLY A 259 -18.23 1.39 -14.79
CA GLY A 259 -18.00 2.77 -15.24
C GLY A 259 -18.85 3.82 -14.53
N CYS A 260 -20.03 3.43 -14.02
CA CYS A 260 -20.89 4.31 -13.20
C CYS A 260 -20.16 4.88 -11.97
N TRP A 261 -19.16 4.17 -11.43
CA TRP A 261 -18.36 4.61 -10.29
C TRP A 261 -17.37 5.73 -10.61
N LYS A 262 -16.97 5.87 -11.88
CA LYS A 262 -16.10 6.95 -12.30
C LYS A 262 -16.79 8.32 -12.15
N GLU A 263 -18.08 8.37 -12.41
CA GLU A 263 -18.91 9.58 -12.35
C GLU A 263 -19.69 9.73 -11.04
N ALA A 264 -19.70 8.70 -10.21
CA ALA A 264 -20.46 8.70 -8.96
C ALA A 264 -20.12 9.87 -8.01
N PRO A 265 -18.85 10.31 -7.85
CA PRO A 265 -18.53 11.47 -7.02
C PRO A 265 -19.24 12.76 -7.43
N GLU A 266 -19.39 13.00 -8.72
CA GLU A 266 -20.07 14.17 -9.31
C GLU A 266 -21.59 14.06 -9.22
N ARG A 267 -22.13 12.85 -9.20
CA ARG A 267 -23.58 12.57 -9.13
C ARG A 267 -24.13 12.57 -7.71
N LEU A 268 -23.27 12.48 -6.70
CA LEU A 268 -23.68 12.51 -5.28
C LEU A 268 -24.23 13.88 -4.91
N GLN A 269 -25.54 13.95 -4.66
CA GLN A 269 -26.22 15.16 -4.21
C GLN A 269 -26.24 15.24 -2.69
N THR A 270 -26.09 16.43 -2.11
CA THR A 270 -26.22 16.65 -0.67
C THR A 270 -27.69 16.57 -0.29
N VAL A 271 -28.02 15.65 0.61
CA VAL A 271 -29.38 15.43 1.12
C VAL A 271 -29.62 16.20 2.40
N SER A 272 -28.67 16.15 3.33
CA SER A 272 -28.76 16.85 4.60
C SER A 272 -27.38 17.26 5.12
N VAL A 273 -27.36 18.33 5.89
CA VAL A 273 -26.19 18.79 6.66
C VAL A 273 -26.65 19.04 8.08
N ARG A 274 -26.06 18.34 9.05
CA ARG A 274 -26.37 18.47 10.50
C ARG A 274 -25.12 18.90 11.25
N ILE A 275 -25.28 19.89 12.09
CA ILE A 275 -24.20 20.42 12.91
C ILE A 275 -24.45 20.01 14.37
N ASP A 276 -23.45 19.46 15.01
CA ASP A 276 -23.44 19.22 16.46
C ASP A 276 -22.33 20.08 17.09
N GLU A 277 -22.74 21.25 17.60
CA GLU A 277 -21.84 22.16 18.28
C GLU A 277 -21.25 21.57 19.55
N SER A 278 -21.98 20.66 20.22
CA SER A 278 -21.53 20.01 21.44
C SER A 278 -20.39 19.02 21.20
N ALA A 279 -20.40 18.37 20.06
CA ALA A 279 -19.35 17.44 19.62
C ALA A 279 -18.26 18.11 18.76
N GLY A 280 -18.48 19.36 18.28
CA GLY A 280 -17.60 19.99 17.30
C GLY A 280 -17.60 19.24 15.98
N SER A 281 -18.77 18.78 15.53
CA SER A 281 -18.88 17.92 14.36
C SER A 281 -19.95 18.37 13.36
N VAL A 282 -19.76 17.95 12.10
CA VAL A 282 -20.69 18.16 11.01
C VAL A 282 -20.91 16.84 10.29
N THR A 283 -22.17 16.40 10.22
CA THR A 283 -22.55 15.21 9.46
C THR A 283 -23.26 15.62 8.18
N VAL A 284 -22.75 15.11 7.07
CA VAL A 284 -23.28 15.34 5.71
C VAL A 284 -23.76 14.01 5.14
N GLU A 285 -25.03 13.99 4.74
CA GLU A 285 -25.59 12.88 4.00
C GLU A 285 -25.65 13.25 2.51
N LYS A 286 -25.16 12.36 1.68
CA LYS A 286 -25.19 12.48 0.23
C LYS A 286 -25.82 11.24 -0.40
N ALA A 287 -26.47 11.38 -1.53
CA ALA A 287 -27.07 10.23 -2.19
C ALA A 287 -27.04 10.37 -3.73
N ILE A 288 -26.97 9.21 -4.38
CA ILE A 288 -27.51 8.98 -5.72
C ILE A 288 -28.80 8.19 -5.51
N PRO A 289 -29.97 8.70 -5.91
CA PRO A 289 -31.26 8.05 -5.64
C PRO A 289 -31.23 6.56 -6.02
N ASP A 290 -31.80 5.72 -5.18
CA ASP A 290 -31.95 4.27 -5.34
C ASP A 290 -30.65 3.47 -5.56
N SER A 291 -29.48 4.13 -5.43
CA SER A 291 -28.20 3.52 -5.77
C SER A 291 -27.16 3.60 -4.67
N VAL A 292 -26.89 4.79 -4.14
CA VAL A 292 -25.79 5.02 -3.20
C VAL A 292 -26.23 6.00 -2.12
N ARG A 293 -25.89 5.72 -0.88
CA ARG A 293 -25.93 6.66 0.24
C ARG A 293 -24.55 6.76 0.88
N LEU A 294 -24.07 7.98 1.02
CA LEU A 294 -22.79 8.29 1.65
C LEU A 294 -23.03 9.22 2.84
N THR A 295 -22.56 8.82 4.01
CA THR A 295 -22.51 9.66 5.21
C THR A 295 -21.09 9.99 5.55
N LEU A 296 -20.78 11.29 5.64
CA LEU A 296 -19.49 11.83 6.07
C LEU A 296 -19.69 12.58 7.38
N THR A 297 -18.97 12.21 8.43
CA THR A 297 -18.95 12.96 9.68
C THR A 297 -17.58 13.52 9.92
N TYR A 298 -17.47 14.83 9.93
CA TYR A 298 -16.24 15.59 10.19
C TYR A 298 -16.25 16.04 11.64
N THR A 299 -15.30 15.58 12.43
CA THR A 299 -15.16 15.97 13.84
C THR A 299 -13.79 16.60 14.06
N LEU A 300 -13.76 17.85 14.51
CA LEU A 300 -12.53 18.49 14.95
C LEU A 300 -12.48 18.43 16.47
N ASP A 301 -11.49 17.73 17.01
CA ASP A 301 -11.32 17.62 18.46
C ASP A 301 -10.68 18.88 19.08
N GLY A 302 -10.67 18.96 20.42
CA GLY A 302 -10.09 20.08 21.15
C GLY A 302 -8.57 20.22 21.00
N ALA A 303 -7.88 19.20 20.51
CA ALA A 303 -6.46 19.25 20.18
C ALA A 303 -6.20 19.71 18.73
N GLY A 304 -7.26 19.89 17.93
CA GLY A 304 -7.19 20.32 16.54
C GLY A 304 -6.97 19.20 15.54
N ALA A 305 -7.19 17.93 15.92
CA ALA A 305 -7.17 16.81 15.00
C ALA A 305 -8.52 16.66 14.31
N LEU A 306 -8.53 16.59 12.99
CA LEU A 306 -9.72 16.35 12.17
C LEU A 306 -9.89 14.84 11.96
N ALA A 307 -10.96 14.28 12.48
CA ALA A 307 -11.43 12.94 12.17
C ALA A 307 -12.49 13.01 11.07
N VAL A 308 -12.47 12.03 10.17
CA VAL A 308 -13.46 11.86 9.10
C VAL A 308 -14.01 10.44 9.16
N ASP A 309 -15.24 10.29 9.61
CA ASP A 309 -15.97 9.03 9.57
C ASP A 309 -16.67 8.92 8.22
N TYR A 310 -16.51 7.78 7.59
CA TYR A 310 -17.00 7.50 6.24
C TYR A 310 -17.87 6.25 6.26
N LYS A 311 -19.16 6.40 5.95
CA LYS A 311 -20.07 5.28 5.79
C LYS A 311 -20.68 5.30 4.40
N LEU A 312 -20.55 4.19 3.67
CA LEU A 312 -21.07 3.99 2.33
C LEU A 312 -22.05 2.82 2.31
N ASP A 313 -23.28 3.09 1.94
CA ASP A 313 -24.31 2.08 1.70
C ASP A 313 -24.57 2.03 0.18
N ILE A 314 -24.45 0.84 -0.40
CA ILE A 314 -24.58 0.59 -1.84
C ILE A 314 -25.73 -0.37 -2.06
N SER A 315 -26.61 -0.06 -3.01
CA SER A 315 -27.69 -0.96 -3.43
C SER A 315 -27.16 -2.19 -4.14
N ASP A 316 -27.76 -3.35 -3.92
CA ASP A 316 -27.42 -4.62 -4.60
C ASP A 316 -27.54 -4.55 -6.13
N ARG A 317 -28.17 -3.49 -6.66
CA ARG A 317 -28.28 -3.25 -8.11
C ARG A 317 -27.03 -2.62 -8.71
N MET A 318 -26.12 -2.12 -7.86
CA MET A 318 -24.88 -1.50 -8.31
C MET A 318 -23.76 -2.53 -8.36
N PRO A 319 -22.87 -2.46 -9.35
CA PRO A 319 -21.65 -3.26 -9.32
C PRO A 319 -20.76 -2.85 -8.17
N GLU A 320 -19.86 -3.73 -7.75
CA GLU A 320 -18.84 -3.40 -6.74
C GLU A 320 -17.94 -2.25 -7.22
N PRO A 321 -17.61 -1.29 -6.36
CA PRO A 321 -16.68 -0.21 -6.70
C PRO A 321 -15.24 -0.73 -6.77
N LEU A 322 -14.44 -0.16 -7.67
CA LEU A 322 -13.01 -0.51 -7.80
C LEU A 322 -12.17 0.01 -6.63
N ARG A 323 -12.66 1.01 -5.95
CA ARG A 323 -12.03 1.66 -4.82
C ARG A 323 -13.11 2.31 -3.96
N VAL A 324 -12.87 2.38 -2.67
CA VAL A 324 -13.64 3.19 -1.73
C VAL A 324 -12.67 4.04 -0.92
N GLY A 325 -12.87 5.33 -0.90
CA GLY A 325 -12.02 6.24 -0.13
C GLY A 325 -12.30 7.70 -0.42
N LEU A 326 -11.41 8.54 0.11
CA LEU A 326 -11.40 9.98 -0.07
C LEU A 326 -10.16 10.40 -0.87
N GLN A 327 -10.30 11.46 -1.64
CA GLN A 327 -9.24 12.06 -2.44
C GLN A 327 -9.18 13.57 -2.19
N THR A 328 -7.98 14.09 -2.06
CA THR A 328 -7.70 15.53 -2.05
C THR A 328 -6.35 15.79 -2.73
N CYS A 329 -6.01 17.06 -2.94
CA CYS A 329 -4.66 17.46 -3.28
C CYS A 329 -4.01 18.12 -2.06
N VAL A 330 -2.72 17.90 -1.91
CA VAL A 330 -1.89 18.58 -0.90
C VAL A 330 -0.99 19.61 -1.59
N PRO A 331 -0.59 20.70 -0.91
CA PRO A 331 0.37 21.63 -1.48
C PRO A 331 1.71 20.96 -1.80
N ASN A 332 2.32 21.33 -2.92
CA ASN A 332 3.62 20.80 -3.37
C ASN A 332 4.81 21.18 -2.46
N THR A 333 4.57 21.98 -1.43
CA THR A 333 5.55 22.28 -0.36
C THR A 333 5.69 21.16 0.67
N LEU A 334 4.86 20.10 0.59
CA LEU A 334 4.96 18.90 1.41
C LEU A 334 5.83 17.88 0.65
N GLU A 335 7.12 17.79 1.01
CA GLU A 335 8.11 16.99 0.28
C GLU A 335 8.17 15.52 0.70
N ARG A 336 7.56 15.17 1.84
CA ARG A 336 7.58 13.81 2.39
C ARG A 336 6.17 13.35 2.75
N ILE A 337 5.87 12.10 2.39
CA ILE A 337 4.71 11.34 2.83
C ILE A 337 5.28 10.25 3.75
N ALA A 338 4.81 10.21 5.00
CA ALA A 338 5.18 9.21 5.99
C ALA A 338 3.98 8.29 6.26
#